data_502f5de6a49b0aa5b557dc06ea6346e5
#
_entry.id   502f5de6a49b0aa5b557dc06ea6346e5
#
_cell.length_a   1.000
_cell.length_b   1.000
_cell.length_c   1.000
_cell.angle_alpha   90.00
_cell.angle_beta   90.00
_cell.angle_gamma   90.00
#
_symmetry.space_group_name_H-M   'P 1'
#
loop_
_entity.id
_entity.type
_entity.pdbx_description
1 polymer ?
#
loop_
_entity_poly.entity_id
_entity_poly.type
_entity_poly.pdbx_seq_one_letter_code
_entity_poly.pdbx_strand_id
1 'polypeptide(L)'
;MYENIILVPYRNRERHLEYFIDNTVPLIEKYLPSTKVVVIEQEEGKKFNRGCLLNVGFKEYENNTKYFITHDVDINPKEPALKNYYNKDISDNEVLGIYTSVCNTLGGIIKISNNNIFKINGFPNDYWGWGAEDKALKNRADVYDIKKITNFVNNDKTRDDMYFKIFNDVNDRKPCVQQQMSIPYNNKLVSIKSGGLNNINYKILVKKSLDPIVELIKVSI
;
A
#
# COMPACT_ATOMS: atom_id res chain seq x y z
N MET A 1 -1.13 20.15 5.41
CA MET A 1 -0.35 19.10 4.71
C MET A 1 0.05 18.07 5.75
N TYR A 2 -0.18 16.79 5.48
CA TYR A 2 0.22 15.69 6.36
C TYR A 2 1.70 15.33 6.13
N GLU A 3 2.38 14.84 7.17
CA GLU A 3 3.68 14.21 6.99
C GLU A 3 3.53 12.85 6.28
N ASN A 4 2.55 12.05 6.75
CA ASN A 4 2.27 10.75 6.17
C ASN A 4 0.77 10.58 5.89
N ILE A 5 0.44 9.89 4.81
CA ILE A 5 -0.89 9.30 4.59
C ILE A 5 -0.72 7.79 4.43
N ILE A 6 -1.37 7.06 5.33
CA ILE A 6 -1.40 5.59 5.31
C ILE A 6 -2.62 5.17 4.48
N LEU A 7 -2.40 4.44 3.40
CA LEU A 7 -3.43 3.95 2.49
C LEU A 7 -3.68 2.47 2.72
N VAL A 8 -4.90 2.11 3.09
CA VAL A 8 -5.32 0.74 3.42
C VAL A 8 -6.36 0.27 2.39
N PRO A 9 -5.96 -0.50 1.36
CA PRO A 9 -6.90 -1.10 0.42
C PRO A 9 -7.72 -2.17 1.14
N TYR A 10 -9.05 -2.12 0.97
CA TYR A 10 -9.98 -2.89 1.79
C TYR A 10 -11.15 -3.46 0.99
N ARG A 11 -11.58 -4.67 1.35
CA ARG A 11 -12.88 -5.25 1.01
C ARG A 11 -13.15 -6.49 1.86
N ASN A 12 -14.34 -6.57 2.49
CA ASN A 12 -14.85 -7.76 3.20
C ASN A 12 -13.85 -8.34 4.22
N ARG A 13 -13.28 -7.50 5.05
CA ARG A 13 -12.29 -7.82 6.08
C ARG A 13 -12.61 -7.08 7.39
N GLU A 14 -13.89 -7.09 7.79
CA GLU A 14 -14.44 -6.28 8.88
C GLU A 14 -13.65 -6.50 10.18
N ARG A 15 -13.42 -7.76 10.56
CA ARG A 15 -12.67 -8.10 11.79
C ARG A 15 -11.23 -7.58 11.78
N HIS A 16 -10.58 -7.52 10.59
CA HIS A 16 -9.23 -6.97 10.46
C HIS A 16 -9.26 -5.45 10.56
N LEU A 17 -10.26 -4.81 9.94
CA LEU A 17 -10.41 -3.37 10.00
C LEU A 17 -10.75 -2.90 11.41
N GLU A 18 -11.67 -3.58 12.11
CA GLU A 18 -11.99 -3.33 13.53
C GLU A 18 -10.71 -3.43 14.38
N TYR A 19 -9.97 -4.55 14.23
CA TYR A 19 -8.73 -4.70 14.98
C TYR A 19 -7.71 -3.59 14.65
N PHE A 20 -7.59 -3.21 13.39
CA PHE A 20 -6.68 -2.15 12.95
C PHE A 20 -7.07 -0.80 13.58
N ILE A 21 -8.35 -0.46 13.57
CA ILE A 21 -8.86 0.77 14.20
C ILE A 21 -8.63 0.77 15.70
N ASP A 22 -9.00 -0.31 16.39
CA ASP A 22 -8.95 -0.37 17.84
C ASP A 22 -7.53 -0.47 18.43
N ASN A 23 -6.59 -1.08 17.69
CA ASN A 23 -5.27 -1.40 18.23
C ASN A 23 -4.11 -0.70 17.50
N THR A 24 -4.23 -0.47 16.20
CA THR A 24 -3.13 0.11 15.41
C THR A 24 -3.26 1.62 15.31
N VAL A 25 -4.46 2.14 15.09
CA VAL A 25 -4.70 3.59 14.97
C VAL A 25 -4.25 4.36 16.21
N PRO A 26 -4.53 3.95 17.45
CA PRO A 26 -4.05 4.65 18.65
C PRO A 26 -2.51 4.72 18.74
N LEU A 27 -1.82 3.69 18.23
CA LEU A 27 -0.36 3.70 18.16
C LEU A 27 0.15 4.64 17.07
N ILE A 28 -0.55 4.70 15.92
CA ILE A 28 -0.25 5.66 14.85
C ILE A 28 -0.39 7.08 15.37
N GLU A 29 -1.49 7.43 16.03
CA GLU A 29 -1.69 8.77 16.63
C GLU A 29 -0.57 9.13 17.59
N LYS A 30 -0.16 8.17 18.43
CA LYS A 30 0.88 8.39 19.45
C LYS A 30 2.28 8.58 18.87
N TYR A 31 2.65 7.81 17.83
CA TYR A 31 4.03 7.71 17.36
C TYR A 31 4.29 8.34 16.00
N LEU A 32 3.25 8.68 15.25
CA LEU A 32 3.34 9.28 13.91
C LEU A 32 2.48 10.56 13.84
N PRO A 33 2.92 11.64 14.46
CA PRO A 33 2.16 12.90 14.41
C PRO A 33 1.98 13.36 12.95
N SER A 34 0.93 14.12 12.69
CA SER A 34 0.57 14.60 11.36
C SER A 34 0.31 13.48 10.34
N THR A 35 -0.19 12.33 10.79
CA THR A 35 -0.55 11.20 9.93
C THR A 35 -2.07 11.08 9.79
N LYS A 36 -2.53 10.83 8.58
CA LYS A 36 -3.92 10.43 8.27
C LYS A 36 -3.94 9.00 7.78
N VAL A 37 -4.96 8.24 8.16
CA VAL A 37 -5.25 6.90 7.64
C VAL A 37 -6.43 6.99 6.68
N VAL A 38 -6.30 6.40 5.51
CA VAL A 38 -7.37 6.34 4.50
C VAL A 38 -7.62 4.89 4.13
N VAL A 39 -8.78 4.39 4.52
CA VAL A 39 -9.28 3.08 4.13
C VAL A 39 -9.99 3.22 2.78
N ILE A 40 -9.53 2.50 1.76
CA ILE A 40 -10.09 2.57 0.42
C ILE A 40 -10.82 1.27 0.14
N GLU A 41 -12.15 1.33 0.25
CA GLU A 41 -13.03 0.17 0.08
C GLU A 41 -13.43 0.00 -1.38
N GLN A 42 -13.17 -1.18 -1.94
CA GLN A 42 -13.67 -1.53 -3.27
C GLN A 42 -15.11 -2.00 -3.19
N GLU A 43 -15.97 -1.45 -4.08
CA GLU A 43 -17.31 -1.98 -4.33
C GLU A 43 -17.25 -3.46 -4.77
N GLU A 44 -18.28 -4.22 -4.44
CA GLU A 44 -18.42 -5.63 -4.86
C GLU A 44 -18.68 -5.78 -6.37
N GLY A 45 -18.62 -7.03 -6.87
CA GLY A 45 -18.95 -7.38 -8.25
C GLY A 45 -17.74 -7.65 -9.16
N LYS A 46 -16.56 -7.13 -8.86
CA LYS A 46 -15.31 -7.43 -9.59
C LYS A 46 -14.30 -8.12 -8.69
N LYS A 47 -13.24 -8.71 -9.25
CA LYS A 47 -12.10 -9.17 -8.44
C LYS A 47 -11.48 -8.00 -7.70
N PHE A 48 -10.82 -8.27 -6.57
CA PHE A 48 -10.11 -7.24 -5.81
C PHE A 48 -8.94 -6.68 -6.62
N ASN A 49 -8.77 -5.36 -6.62
CA ASN A 49 -7.66 -4.70 -7.31
C ASN A 49 -6.92 -3.77 -6.35
N ARG A 50 -5.98 -4.35 -5.60
CA ARG A 50 -5.18 -3.65 -4.60
C ARG A 50 -4.45 -2.43 -5.18
N GLY A 51 -3.81 -2.61 -6.34
CA GLY A 51 -3.03 -1.54 -6.98
C GLY A 51 -3.89 -0.34 -7.39
N CYS A 52 -5.06 -0.62 -7.98
CA CYS A 52 -5.98 0.44 -8.38
C CYS A 52 -6.53 1.21 -7.16
N LEU A 53 -6.89 0.52 -6.07
CA LEU A 53 -7.32 1.17 -4.84
C LEU A 53 -6.25 2.10 -4.25
N LEU A 54 -4.99 1.64 -4.23
CA LEU A 54 -3.89 2.49 -3.79
C LEU A 54 -3.71 3.71 -4.69
N ASN A 55 -3.87 3.55 -6.02
CA ASN A 55 -3.83 4.67 -6.96
C ASN A 55 -4.96 5.68 -6.70
N VAL A 56 -6.17 5.22 -6.33
CA VAL A 56 -7.25 6.14 -5.89
C VAL A 56 -6.77 6.96 -4.70
N GLY A 57 -6.20 6.32 -3.68
CA GLY A 57 -5.69 7.03 -2.51
C GLY A 57 -4.60 8.04 -2.85
N PHE A 58 -3.67 7.69 -3.73
CA PHE A 58 -2.64 8.64 -4.19
C PHE A 58 -3.28 9.85 -4.90
N LYS A 59 -4.28 9.65 -5.76
CA LYS A 59 -4.95 10.75 -6.48
C LYS A 59 -5.77 11.63 -5.57
N GLU A 60 -6.54 11.08 -4.63
CA GLU A 60 -7.36 11.85 -3.70
C GLU A 60 -6.53 12.76 -2.78
N TYR A 61 -5.26 12.39 -2.54
CA TYR A 61 -4.37 13.11 -1.63
C TYR A 61 -3.08 13.62 -2.31
N GLU A 62 -3.09 13.74 -3.64
CA GLU A 62 -2.01 14.38 -4.39
C GLU A 62 -1.71 15.77 -3.81
N ASN A 63 -0.44 16.05 -3.53
CA ASN A 63 0.03 17.31 -2.93
C ASN A 63 -0.44 17.59 -1.48
N ASN A 64 -1.12 16.66 -0.82
CA ASN A 64 -1.57 16.81 0.57
C ASN A 64 -0.65 16.14 1.59
N THR A 65 0.37 15.42 1.15
CA THR A 65 1.31 14.70 2.02
C THR A 65 2.73 14.72 1.47
N LYS A 66 3.71 14.58 2.37
CA LYS A 66 5.11 14.36 2.00
C LYS A 66 5.33 12.90 1.59
N TYR A 67 4.77 11.97 2.37
CA TYR A 67 4.92 10.53 2.15
C TYR A 67 3.58 9.80 2.11
N PHE A 68 3.49 8.82 1.24
CA PHE A 68 2.48 7.78 1.31
C PHE A 68 3.06 6.50 1.92
N ILE A 69 2.26 5.83 2.75
CA ILE A 69 2.56 4.51 3.27
C ILE A 69 1.45 3.57 2.80
N THR A 70 1.76 2.63 1.91
CA THR A 70 0.80 1.56 1.57
C THR A 70 0.76 0.54 2.70
N HIS A 71 -0.42 0.03 3.05
CA HIS A 71 -0.56 -0.78 4.24
C HIS A 71 -1.65 -1.84 4.07
N ASP A 72 -1.31 -3.12 4.24
CA ASP A 72 -2.30 -4.19 4.21
C ASP A 72 -3.02 -4.27 5.56
N VAL A 73 -4.34 -4.42 5.57
CA VAL A 73 -5.18 -4.38 6.77
C VAL A 73 -4.94 -5.53 7.76
N ASP A 74 -4.31 -6.62 7.28
CA ASP A 74 -3.99 -7.82 8.06
C ASP A 74 -2.58 -7.79 8.70
N ILE A 75 -1.81 -6.73 8.51
CA ILE A 75 -0.47 -6.53 9.07
C ILE A 75 -0.53 -5.36 10.06
N ASN A 76 -0.41 -5.64 11.36
CA ASN A 76 -0.57 -4.63 12.39
C ASN A 76 0.77 -4.33 13.06
N PRO A 77 1.33 -3.11 12.88
CA PRO A 77 2.57 -2.73 13.52
C PRO A 77 2.41 -2.59 15.03
N LYS A 78 3.42 -3.03 15.76
CA LYS A 78 3.60 -2.75 17.17
C LYS A 78 4.46 -1.48 17.36
N GLU A 79 4.50 -0.96 18.57
CA GLU A 79 5.27 0.24 18.91
C GLU A 79 6.71 0.27 18.36
N PRO A 80 7.52 -0.81 18.47
CA PRO A 80 8.88 -0.78 17.94
C PRO A 80 8.94 -0.58 16.42
N ALA A 81 7.97 -1.11 15.66
CA ALA A 81 7.91 -0.92 14.21
C ALA A 81 7.63 0.55 13.86
N LEU A 82 6.67 1.17 14.54
CA LEU A 82 6.30 2.57 14.32
C LEU A 82 7.48 3.49 14.62
N LYS A 83 8.15 3.30 15.76
CA LYS A 83 9.31 4.12 16.17
C LYS A 83 10.51 3.99 15.24
N ASN A 84 10.83 2.77 14.81
CA ASN A 84 12.09 2.48 14.14
C ASN A 84 12.00 2.53 12.61
N TYR A 85 10.81 2.32 12.04
CA TYR A 85 10.66 2.18 10.59
C TYR A 85 9.69 3.18 9.97
N TYR A 86 8.51 3.41 10.55
CA TYR A 86 7.54 4.33 9.96
C TYR A 86 8.00 5.79 10.02
N ASN A 87 8.69 6.19 11.09
CA ASN A 87 9.24 7.54 11.27
C ASN A 87 10.49 7.81 10.43
N LYS A 88 11.05 6.78 9.80
CA LYS A 88 12.29 6.98 9.04
C LYS A 88 12.06 7.89 7.84
N ASP A 89 12.89 8.92 7.71
CA ASP A 89 12.97 9.71 6.49
C ASP A 89 13.60 8.90 5.35
N ILE A 90 13.17 9.20 4.14
CA ILE A 90 13.70 8.61 2.90
C ILE A 90 14.12 9.72 1.95
N SER A 91 15.16 9.47 1.17
CA SER A 91 15.65 10.38 0.15
C SER A 91 14.75 10.36 -1.10
N ASP A 92 14.87 11.38 -1.95
CA ASP A 92 14.04 11.55 -3.16
C ASP A 92 14.18 10.41 -4.19
N ASN A 93 15.26 9.62 -4.12
CA ASN A 93 15.46 8.47 -4.99
C ASN A 93 15.28 7.13 -4.26
N GLU A 94 14.53 7.11 -3.18
CA GLU A 94 14.34 5.93 -2.34
C GLU A 94 12.87 5.58 -2.13
N VAL A 95 12.63 4.29 -1.92
CA VAL A 95 11.40 3.73 -1.38
C VAL A 95 11.75 2.79 -0.24
N LEU A 96 11.15 2.99 0.92
CA LEU A 96 11.41 2.19 2.11
C LEU A 96 10.45 0.99 2.18
N GLY A 97 10.99 -0.22 2.13
CA GLY A 97 10.25 -1.42 2.51
C GLY A 97 10.19 -1.54 4.04
N ILE A 98 9.05 -1.24 4.63
CA ILE A 98 8.83 -1.37 6.08
C ILE A 98 8.57 -2.84 6.42
N TYR A 99 7.63 -3.48 5.73
CA TYR A 99 7.33 -4.91 5.84
C TYR A 99 7.11 -5.47 4.43
N THR A 100 8.12 -6.10 3.86
CA THR A 100 8.08 -6.62 2.50
C THR A 100 8.58 -8.07 2.46
N SER A 101 8.14 -8.84 1.46
CA SER A 101 8.64 -10.20 1.26
C SER A 101 10.14 -10.22 0.93
N VAL A 102 10.78 -11.38 1.11
CA VAL A 102 12.17 -11.65 0.69
C VAL A 102 12.38 -11.45 -0.81
N CYS A 103 11.31 -11.58 -1.60
CA CYS A 103 11.35 -11.29 -3.02
C CYS A 103 11.59 -9.79 -3.25
N ASN A 104 12.29 -9.47 -4.32
CA ASN A 104 12.55 -8.08 -4.70
C ASN A 104 11.30 -7.41 -5.27
N THR A 105 10.31 -7.16 -4.40
CA THR A 105 9.02 -6.52 -4.74
C THR A 105 8.77 -5.30 -3.86
N LEU A 106 7.76 -4.51 -4.18
CA LEU A 106 7.26 -3.38 -3.37
C LEU A 106 5.87 -3.70 -2.80
N GLY A 107 5.66 -4.94 -2.36
CA GLY A 107 4.43 -5.38 -1.68
C GLY A 107 4.46 -5.19 -0.17
N GLY A 108 3.33 -5.44 0.49
CA GLY A 108 3.17 -5.28 1.93
C GLY A 108 3.12 -3.82 2.35
N ILE A 109 3.98 -3.42 3.29
CA ILE A 109 4.05 -2.05 3.79
C ILE A 109 5.28 -1.37 3.22
N ILE A 110 5.08 -0.33 2.43
CA ILE A 110 6.15 0.52 1.89
C ILE A 110 5.86 1.99 2.19
N LYS A 111 6.94 2.78 2.37
CA LYS A 111 6.89 4.25 2.43
C LYS A 111 7.55 4.83 1.19
N ILE A 112 6.86 5.73 0.51
CA ILE A 112 7.31 6.37 -0.73
C ILE A 112 6.93 7.85 -0.72
N SER A 113 7.79 8.72 -1.25
CA SER A 113 7.46 10.13 -1.35
C SER A 113 6.34 10.39 -2.37
N ASN A 114 5.57 11.48 -2.14
CA ASN A 114 4.55 11.92 -3.09
C ASN A 114 5.16 12.10 -4.49
N ASN A 115 6.31 12.74 -4.61
CA ASN A 115 6.98 12.95 -5.88
C ASN A 115 7.30 11.63 -6.59
N ASN A 116 7.85 10.66 -5.87
CA ASN A 116 8.26 9.38 -6.47
C ASN A 116 7.07 8.57 -6.97
N ILE A 117 5.98 8.48 -6.21
CA ILE A 117 4.83 7.66 -6.65
C ILE A 117 4.19 8.24 -7.92
N PHE A 118 4.12 9.57 -8.05
CA PHE A 118 3.61 10.22 -9.26
C PHE A 118 4.59 10.12 -10.42
N LYS A 119 5.89 10.26 -10.18
CA LYS A 119 6.95 10.08 -11.18
C LYS A 119 6.89 8.70 -11.83
N ILE A 120 6.64 7.64 -11.05
CA ILE A 120 6.56 6.26 -11.55
C ILE A 120 5.15 5.86 -12.01
N ASN A 121 4.18 6.77 -12.00
CA ASN A 121 2.80 6.56 -12.42
C ASN A 121 2.04 5.53 -11.56
N GLY A 122 2.38 5.39 -10.27
CA GLY A 122 1.69 4.48 -9.34
C GLY A 122 1.74 3.00 -9.74
N PHE A 123 0.72 2.25 -9.34
CA PHE A 123 0.51 0.86 -9.73
C PHE A 123 -0.14 0.76 -11.13
N PRO A 124 0.04 -0.35 -11.88
CA PRO A 124 -0.82 -0.66 -13.02
C PRO A 124 -2.28 -0.86 -12.57
N ASN A 125 -3.25 -0.42 -13.40
CA ASN A 125 -4.68 -0.48 -13.05
C ASN A 125 -5.34 -1.83 -13.41
N ASP A 126 -4.69 -2.69 -14.15
CA ASP A 126 -5.23 -3.91 -14.76
C ASP A 126 -4.90 -5.22 -14.02
N TYR A 127 -4.37 -5.13 -12.79
CA TYR A 127 -4.02 -6.27 -11.96
C TYR A 127 -5.19 -6.65 -11.04
N TRP A 128 -6.07 -7.51 -11.56
CA TRP A 128 -7.26 -7.99 -10.85
C TRP A 128 -7.01 -9.34 -10.17
N GLY A 129 -7.24 -9.40 -8.87
CA GLY A 129 -6.95 -10.54 -8.03
C GLY A 129 -5.64 -10.35 -7.25
N TRP A 130 -5.05 -11.44 -6.76
CA TRP A 130 -3.87 -11.38 -5.92
C TRP A 130 -2.59 -11.57 -6.72
N GLY A 131 -1.63 -10.65 -6.56
CA GLY A 131 -0.24 -10.81 -6.95
C GLY A 131 0.19 -10.06 -8.22
N ALA A 132 1.49 -9.93 -8.37
CA ALA A 132 2.24 -9.30 -9.46
C ALA A 132 2.18 -7.76 -9.55
N GLU A 133 1.22 -7.07 -8.93
CA GLU A 133 1.15 -5.60 -8.91
C GLU A 133 2.35 -4.96 -8.20
N ASP A 134 2.82 -5.61 -7.15
CA ASP A 134 3.99 -5.20 -6.36
C ASP A 134 5.33 -5.34 -7.11
N LYS A 135 5.46 -6.38 -7.93
CA LYS A 135 6.56 -6.53 -8.89
C LYS A 135 6.52 -5.45 -9.97
N ALA A 136 5.33 -5.19 -10.50
CA ALA A 136 5.14 -4.16 -11.52
C ALA A 136 5.51 -2.77 -10.98
N LEU A 137 5.13 -2.44 -9.74
CA LEU A 137 5.55 -1.20 -9.08
C LEU A 137 7.08 -1.14 -8.93
N LYS A 138 7.71 -2.25 -8.52
CA LYS A 138 9.18 -2.32 -8.41
C LYS A 138 9.86 -2.09 -9.76
N ASN A 139 9.35 -2.69 -10.82
CA ASN A 139 9.89 -2.47 -12.18
C ASN A 139 9.78 -1.00 -12.61
N ARG A 140 8.66 -0.33 -12.27
CA ARG A 140 8.49 1.11 -12.50
C ARG A 140 9.52 1.93 -11.73
N ALA A 141 9.72 1.62 -10.45
CA ALA A 141 10.73 2.29 -9.63
C ALA A 141 12.15 2.12 -10.22
N ASP A 142 12.49 0.92 -10.70
CA ASP A 142 13.79 0.63 -11.31
C ASP A 142 14.07 1.45 -12.56
N VAL A 143 13.05 1.75 -13.38
CA VAL A 143 13.20 2.59 -14.59
C VAL A 143 13.64 4.01 -14.25
N TYR A 144 13.28 4.49 -13.08
CA TYR A 144 13.61 5.84 -12.60
C TYR A 144 14.73 5.86 -11.57
N ASP A 145 15.49 4.76 -11.44
CA ASP A 145 16.59 4.60 -10.48
C ASP A 145 16.17 4.85 -9.01
N ILE A 146 14.88 4.59 -8.70
CA ILE A 146 14.38 4.67 -7.33
C ILE A 146 14.75 3.38 -6.61
N LYS A 147 15.66 3.49 -5.63
CA LYS A 147 16.22 2.36 -4.91
C LYS A 147 15.28 1.89 -3.79
N LYS A 148 15.05 0.59 -3.70
CA LYS A 148 14.41 -0.01 -2.54
C LYS A 148 15.40 -0.10 -1.39
N ILE A 149 15.09 0.55 -0.27
CA ILE A 149 15.75 0.35 1.00
C ILE A 149 14.89 -0.60 1.81
N THR A 150 15.47 -1.69 2.30
CA THR A 150 14.79 -2.67 3.15
C THR A 150 15.42 -2.63 4.53
N ASN A 151 14.64 -2.21 5.52
CA ASN A 151 15.07 -2.29 6.92
C ASN A 151 14.60 -3.58 7.59
N PHE A 152 13.58 -4.21 7.03
CA PHE A 152 12.95 -5.38 7.59
C PHE A 152 12.55 -6.33 6.47
N VAL A 153 13.09 -7.54 6.53
CA VAL A 153 12.71 -8.63 5.62
C VAL A 153 11.96 -9.67 6.45
N ASN A 154 10.73 -9.98 6.07
CA ASN A 154 9.85 -10.91 6.78
C ASN A 154 10.25 -12.39 6.57
N ASN A 155 11.46 -12.76 6.98
CA ASN A 155 11.96 -14.13 6.87
C ASN A 155 12.30 -14.78 8.22
N ASP A 156 12.11 -14.03 9.31
CA ASP A 156 12.36 -14.47 10.67
C ASP A 156 11.09 -14.28 11.50
N LYS A 157 10.38 -15.38 11.78
CA LYS A 157 9.10 -15.35 12.51
C LYS A 157 9.23 -14.72 13.88
N THR A 158 10.30 -14.96 14.61
CA THR A 158 10.53 -14.39 15.95
C THR A 158 10.66 -12.88 15.87
N ARG A 159 11.39 -12.40 14.87
CA ARG A 159 11.56 -10.96 14.61
C ARG A 159 10.28 -10.34 14.11
N ASP A 160 9.53 -11.02 13.23
CA ASP A 160 8.22 -10.56 12.76
C ASP A 160 7.27 -10.37 13.93
N ASP A 161 7.19 -11.34 14.84
CA ASP A 161 6.33 -11.29 16.02
C ASP A 161 6.73 -10.17 17.01
N MET A 162 7.98 -9.73 17.02
CA MET A 162 8.43 -8.59 17.83
C MET A 162 7.88 -7.25 17.32
N TYR A 163 7.78 -7.08 16.01
CA TYR A 163 7.46 -5.81 15.37
C TYR A 163 6.03 -5.74 14.82
N PHE A 164 5.42 -6.88 14.49
CA PHE A 164 4.11 -6.94 13.85
C PHE A 164 3.22 -8.02 14.46
N LYS A 165 1.92 -7.80 14.39
CA LYS A 165 0.91 -8.86 14.52
C LYS A 165 0.28 -9.06 13.16
N ILE A 166 0.36 -10.28 12.63
CA ILE A 166 -0.11 -10.62 11.29
C ILE A 166 -1.28 -11.58 11.42
N PHE A 167 -2.37 -11.30 10.71
CA PHE A 167 -3.47 -12.23 10.55
C PHE A 167 -3.23 -13.10 9.32
N ASN A 168 -3.01 -14.40 9.53
CA ASN A 168 -2.74 -15.37 8.49
C ASN A 168 -4.04 -16.09 8.09
N ASP A 169 -4.94 -15.41 7.40
CA ASP A 169 -6.14 -16.03 6.83
C ASP A 169 -5.80 -16.68 5.49
N VAL A 170 -5.18 -17.84 5.56
CA VAL A 170 -4.64 -18.58 4.38
C VAL A 170 -5.75 -18.96 3.39
N ASN A 171 -7.00 -19.10 3.84
CA ASN A 171 -8.09 -19.65 3.06
C ASN A 171 -8.72 -18.67 2.03
N ASP A 172 -8.47 -17.37 2.13
CA ASP A 172 -9.08 -16.35 1.25
C ASP A 172 -8.18 -15.86 0.10
N ARG A 173 -6.93 -16.28 0.06
CA ARG A 173 -6.02 -15.96 -1.04
C ARG A 173 -6.33 -16.82 -2.27
N LYS A 174 -7.34 -16.44 -3.03
CA LYS A 174 -7.50 -17.02 -4.37
C LYS A 174 -6.29 -16.61 -5.21
N PRO A 175 -5.48 -17.57 -5.70
CA PRO A 175 -4.26 -17.26 -6.42
C PRO A 175 -4.57 -16.37 -7.63
N CYS A 176 -3.64 -15.48 -7.90
CA CYS A 176 -3.60 -14.70 -9.13
C CYS A 176 -3.76 -15.65 -10.33
N VAL A 177 -4.60 -15.25 -11.26
CA VAL A 177 -4.72 -15.98 -12.52
C VAL A 177 -3.33 -16.04 -13.17
N GLN A 178 -2.89 -17.21 -13.54
CA GLN A 178 -1.62 -17.46 -14.24
C GLN A 178 -1.31 -16.48 -15.38
N GLN A 179 -2.32 -15.88 -15.99
CA GLN A 179 -2.22 -14.85 -17.01
C GLN A 179 -1.56 -13.54 -16.52
N GLN A 180 -1.71 -13.18 -15.24
CA GLN A 180 -1.08 -11.97 -14.69
C GLN A 180 0.41 -12.21 -14.39
N MET A 181 0.78 -13.43 -14.05
CA MET A 181 2.19 -13.81 -13.86
C MET A 181 2.95 -13.94 -15.18
N SER A 182 2.26 -14.12 -16.30
CA SER A 182 2.85 -14.25 -17.65
C SER A 182 2.94 -12.93 -18.42
N ILE A 183 2.46 -11.81 -17.86
CA ILE A 183 2.71 -10.49 -18.48
C ILE A 183 4.22 -10.30 -18.51
N PRO A 184 4.83 -10.17 -19.70
CA PRO A 184 6.28 -10.09 -19.81
C PRO A 184 6.80 -8.84 -19.11
N TYR A 185 7.49 -9.02 -18.01
CA TYR A 185 8.20 -7.93 -17.31
C TYR A 185 9.34 -7.32 -18.14
N ASN A 186 9.57 -7.83 -19.33
CA ASN A 186 10.73 -7.49 -20.17
C ASN A 186 10.63 -6.13 -20.84
N ASN A 187 9.47 -5.45 -20.80
CA ASN A 187 9.34 -4.13 -21.37
C ASN A 187 8.98 -3.09 -20.29
N LYS A 188 9.98 -2.71 -19.50
CA LYS A 188 9.87 -1.77 -18.38
C LYS A 188 9.18 -0.45 -18.78
N LEU A 189 9.44 0.07 -19.98
CA LEU A 189 8.86 1.33 -20.47
C LEU A 189 7.38 1.18 -20.84
N VAL A 190 6.96 0.04 -21.37
CA VAL A 190 5.55 -0.25 -21.68
C VAL A 190 4.73 -0.32 -20.38
N SER A 191 5.27 -0.92 -19.33
CA SER A 191 4.61 -0.98 -18.02
C SER A 191 4.28 0.42 -17.46
N ILE A 192 5.12 1.42 -17.67
CA ILE A 192 4.87 2.80 -17.21
C ILE A 192 3.78 3.48 -18.01
N LYS A 193 3.70 3.19 -19.30
CA LYS A 193 2.71 3.77 -20.22
C LYS A 193 1.36 3.06 -20.16
N SER A 194 1.30 1.83 -19.67
CA SER A 194 0.14 0.93 -19.74
C SER A 194 -0.97 1.24 -18.73
N GLY A 195 -1.00 2.29 -18.08
CA GLY A 195 -2.02 2.62 -17.08
C GLY A 195 -1.43 2.81 -15.69
N GLY A 196 -2.11 3.61 -14.90
CA GLY A 196 -1.68 4.01 -13.57
C GLY A 196 -2.38 5.30 -13.16
N LEU A 197 -1.68 6.17 -12.45
CA LEU A 197 -2.24 7.44 -11.97
C LEU A 197 -2.71 8.36 -13.09
N ASN A 198 -2.09 8.30 -14.26
CA ASN A 198 -2.40 9.16 -15.39
C ASN A 198 -3.74 8.87 -16.07
N ASN A 199 -4.27 7.66 -15.91
CA ASN A 199 -5.52 7.24 -16.57
C ASN A 199 -6.44 6.41 -15.65
N ILE A 200 -6.25 6.52 -14.33
CA ILE A 200 -7.14 5.87 -13.39
C ILE A 200 -8.57 6.43 -13.53
N ASN A 201 -9.53 5.52 -13.58
CA ASN A 201 -10.96 5.85 -13.65
C ASN A 201 -11.66 5.21 -12.45
N TYR A 202 -12.33 6.02 -11.64
CA TYR A 202 -13.09 5.58 -10.47
C TYR A 202 -14.20 6.55 -10.14
N LYS A 203 -15.18 6.08 -9.38
CA LYS A 203 -16.25 6.89 -8.81
C LYS A 203 -16.28 6.73 -7.30
N ILE A 204 -16.23 7.82 -6.56
CA ILE A 204 -16.44 7.80 -5.11
C ILE A 204 -17.95 7.60 -4.85
N LEU A 205 -18.27 6.56 -4.09
CA LEU A 205 -19.64 6.21 -3.70
C LEU A 205 -19.96 6.70 -2.29
N VAL A 206 -18.99 6.59 -1.37
CA VAL A 206 -19.12 7.01 0.03
C VAL A 206 -17.80 7.61 0.49
N LYS A 207 -17.88 8.66 1.29
CA LYS A 207 -16.74 9.23 2.03
C LYS A 207 -17.22 9.54 3.44
N LYS A 208 -16.60 8.92 4.44
CA LYS A 208 -16.98 9.08 5.86
C LYS A 208 -15.80 8.95 6.80
N SER A 209 -15.86 9.62 7.95
CA SER A 209 -14.91 9.41 9.04
C SER A 209 -15.28 8.14 9.81
N LEU A 210 -14.29 7.33 10.14
CA LEU A 210 -14.41 6.18 11.04
C LEU A 210 -13.82 6.50 12.42
N ASP A 211 -12.86 7.44 12.47
CA ASP A 211 -12.12 7.86 13.65
C ASP A 211 -11.53 9.25 13.36
N PRO A 212 -11.08 10.06 14.33
CA PRO A 212 -10.53 11.39 14.08
C PRO A 212 -9.43 11.45 13.00
N ILE A 213 -8.57 10.43 12.92
CA ILE A 213 -7.52 10.36 11.90
C ILE A 213 -7.82 9.36 10.77
N VAL A 214 -8.95 8.63 10.83
CA VAL A 214 -9.31 7.58 9.87
C VAL A 214 -10.49 7.99 9.00
N GLU A 215 -10.27 8.02 7.71
CA GLU A 215 -11.31 8.23 6.70
C GLU A 215 -11.52 6.96 5.87
N LEU A 216 -12.78 6.63 5.59
CA LEU A 216 -13.13 5.58 4.64
C LEU A 216 -13.66 6.22 3.35
N ILE A 217 -13.11 5.78 2.23
CA ILE A 217 -13.56 6.13 0.88
C ILE A 217 -13.97 4.84 0.18
N LYS A 218 -15.27 4.67 -0.09
CA LYS A 218 -15.78 3.55 -0.91
C LYS A 218 -15.82 3.96 -2.37
N VAL A 219 -15.28 3.11 -3.24
CA VAL A 219 -15.17 3.40 -4.66
C VAL A 219 -15.64 2.26 -5.55
N SER A 220 -16.16 2.63 -6.72
CA SER A 220 -16.32 1.76 -7.88
C SER A 220 -15.15 2.02 -8.83
N ILE A 221 -14.46 0.95 -9.28
CA ILE A 221 -13.30 0.99 -10.17
C ILE A 221 -13.51 0.08 -11.37
#